data_a909daa59caa73f47e40e80c0a5eef52
#
_entry.id   a909daa59caa73f47e40e80c0a5eef52
#
_cell.length_a   1.000
_cell.length_b   1.000
_cell.length_c   1.000
_cell.angle_alpha   90.00
_cell.angle_beta   90.00
_cell.angle_gamma   90.00
#
_symmetry.space_group_name_H-M   'P 1'
#
loop_
_entity.id
_entity.type
_entity.pdbx_description
1 polymer ?
#
loop_
_entity_poly.entity_id
_entity_poly.type
_entity_poly.pdbx_seq_one_letter_code
_entity_poly.pdbx_strand_id
1 'polypeptide(L)'
;MRIFEFQFNPKAKKDRFFKTFSFEKILVGKDFTTNVYGIGELSNALPQNSNLLDKIAHLVSEEYRTQGKGVVNPDTVFKKALREVNNFLATEKKQGNTDWLGNLHLVFVAFSFFPRERKVTFSLAKYGNIQVFLARENQLVNIAKGKTLESALVG
;
A
#
# COMPACT_ATOMS: atom_id res chain seq x y z
N MET A 1 14.58 -9.13 -6.76
CA MET A 1 13.59 -8.36 -7.54
C MET A 1 14.21 -7.02 -7.88
N ARG A 2 13.98 -6.44 -9.07
CA ARG A 2 14.42 -5.08 -9.43
C ARG A 2 13.20 -4.18 -9.45
N ILE A 3 13.31 -2.99 -8.88
CA ILE A 3 12.26 -1.98 -8.85
C ILE A 3 12.75 -0.79 -9.64
N PHE A 4 11.91 -0.29 -10.51
CA PHE A 4 12.12 0.94 -11.26
C PHE A 4 10.98 1.88 -10.94
N GLU A 5 11.30 3.10 -10.59
CA GLU A 5 10.35 4.14 -10.26
C GLU A 5 10.49 5.30 -11.25
N PHE A 6 9.36 5.70 -11.81
CA PHE A 6 9.28 6.86 -12.69
C PHE A 6 8.17 7.78 -12.18
N GLN A 7 8.53 8.99 -11.78
CA GLN A 7 7.57 10.01 -11.36
C GLN A 7 7.48 11.08 -12.44
N PHE A 8 6.28 11.40 -12.87
CA PHE A 8 6.04 12.40 -13.89
C PHE A 8 4.94 13.38 -13.45
N ASN A 9 5.33 14.61 -13.14
CA ASN A 9 4.43 15.72 -12.84
C ASN A 9 4.67 16.89 -13.80
N PRO A 10 4.15 16.82 -15.06
CA PRO A 10 4.49 17.75 -16.13
C PRO A 10 4.05 19.19 -15.86
N LYS A 11 3.12 19.41 -14.93
CA LYS A 11 2.60 20.73 -14.57
C LYS A 11 3.13 21.23 -13.23
N ALA A 12 4.04 20.51 -12.59
CA ALA A 12 4.61 20.83 -11.27
C ALA A 12 3.55 21.32 -10.26
N LYS A 13 2.39 20.63 -10.21
CA LYS A 13 1.29 21.00 -9.33
C LYS A 13 1.70 20.88 -7.88
N LYS A 14 1.61 21.98 -7.12
CA LYS A 14 2.02 22.06 -5.72
C LYS A 14 1.00 21.42 -4.74
N ASP A 15 -0.22 21.20 -5.20
CA ASP A 15 -1.32 20.58 -4.45
C ASP A 15 -1.39 19.06 -4.64
N ARG A 16 -0.37 18.46 -5.25
CA ARG A 16 -0.31 17.04 -5.53
C ARG A 16 0.93 16.42 -4.89
N PHE A 17 0.69 15.50 -3.96
CA PHE A 17 1.73 14.76 -3.27
C PHE A 17 1.80 13.33 -3.78
N PHE A 18 3.00 12.86 -4.08
CA PHE A 18 3.28 11.49 -4.46
C PHE A 18 4.28 10.90 -3.48
N LYS A 19 4.09 9.65 -3.12
CA LYS A 19 5.03 8.91 -2.31
C LYS A 19 5.10 7.46 -2.74
N THR A 20 6.29 6.93 -2.82
CA THR A 20 6.54 5.51 -2.96
C THR A 20 7.16 4.97 -1.68
N PHE A 21 6.85 3.72 -1.38
CA PHE A 21 7.29 3.05 -0.18
C PHE A 21 7.87 1.69 -0.55
N SER A 22 9.03 1.37 0.00
CA SER A 22 9.69 0.09 -0.21
C SER A 22 10.21 -0.42 1.13
N PHE A 23 9.67 -1.56 1.55
CA PHE A 23 10.06 -2.23 2.78
C PHE A 23 10.52 -3.65 2.42
N GLU A 24 11.82 -3.82 2.27
CA GLU A 24 12.41 -5.11 1.94
C GLU A 24 12.65 -5.94 3.20
N LYS A 25 12.41 -7.26 3.08
CA LYS A 25 12.57 -8.23 4.18
C LYS A 25 11.90 -7.76 5.47
N ILE A 26 10.78 -7.06 5.36
CA ILE A 26 10.10 -6.45 6.51
C ILE A 26 9.50 -7.51 7.43
N LEU A 27 9.16 -8.68 6.89
CA LEU A 27 8.73 -9.85 7.66
C LEU A 27 9.53 -11.07 7.21
N VAL A 28 10.22 -11.68 8.16
CA VAL A 28 11.01 -12.88 7.93
C VAL A 28 10.47 -13.97 8.85
N GLY A 29 9.80 -14.96 8.27
CA GLY A 29 9.39 -16.18 8.95
C GLY A 29 10.40 -17.30 8.76
N LYS A 30 10.15 -18.44 9.42
CA LYS A 30 10.99 -19.65 9.29
C LYS A 30 11.10 -20.14 7.84
N ASP A 31 10.03 -20.02 7.08
CA ASP A 31 9.90 -20.59 5.74
C ASP A 31 9.53 -19.55 4.67
N PHE A 32 9.55 -18.27 4.98
CA PHE A 32 9.22 -17.22 4.02
C PHE A 32 9.89 -15.87 4.34
N THR A 33 9.96 -15.03 3.34
CA THR A 33 10.37 -13.61 3.45
C THR A 33 9.37 -12.75 2.70
N THR A 34 8.94 -11.66 3.32
CA THR A 34 7.98 -10.71 2.72
C THR A 34 8.61 -9.35 2.48
N ASN A 35 8.36 -8.81 1.31
CA ASN A 35 8.64 -7.42 0.96
C ASN A 35 7.31 -6.71 0.70
N VAL A 36 7.21 -5.45 1.11
CA VAL A 36 6.03 -4.62 0.88
C VAL A 36 6.41 -3.39 0.09
N TYR A 37 5.63 -3.10 -0.92
CA TYR A 37 5.78 -1.92 -1.77
C TYR A 37 4.46 -1.18 -1.82
N GLY A 38 4.55 0.14 -1.88
CA GLY A 38 3.36 0.97 -1.95
C GLY A 38 3.59 2.21 -2.79
N ILE A 39 2.50 2.70 -3.36
CA ILE A 39 2.42 3.98 -4.06
C ILE A 39 1.22 4.73 -3.49
N GLY A 40 1.43 5.98 -3.13
CA GLY A 40 0.38 6.90 -2.71
C GLY A 40 0.38 8.17 -3.54
N GLU A 41 -0.80 8.62 -3.89
CA GLU A 41 -1.07 9.93 -4.47
C GLU A 41 -2.14 10.62 -3.65
N LEU A 42 -1.91 11.88 -3.33
CA LEU A 42 -2.91 12.77 -2.74
C LEU A 42 -3.00 14.01 -3.62
N SER A 43 -4.12 14.20 -4.32
CA SER A 43 -4.38 15.34 -5.20
C SER A 43 -5.27 16.37 -4.51
N ASN A 44 -5.20 17.63 -4.94
CA ASN A 44 -5.94 18.77 -4.34
C ASN A 44 -5.78 18.85 -2.82
N ALA A 45 -4.58 18.52 -2.34
CA ALA A 45 -4.32 18.45 -0.92
C ALA A 45 -3.87 19.79 -0.36
N LEU A 46 -4.36 20.11 0.83
CA LEU A 46 -3.88 21.23 1.60
C LEU A 46 -2.49 20.93 2.20
N PRO A 47 -1.66 21.95 2.46
CA PRO A 47 -0.30 21.75 3.01
C PRO A 47 -0.28 20.94 4.31
N GLN A 48 -1.30 21.05 5.17
CA GLN A 48 -1.41 20.26 6.41
C GLN A 48 -1.50 18.75 6.17
N ASN A 49 -1.92 18.33 4.98
CA ASN A 49 -2.03 16.92 4.62
C ASN A 49 -0.78 16.34 3.94
N SER A 50 0.29 17.15 3.82
CA SER A 50 1.54 16.71 3.19
C SER A 50 2.12 15.43 3.81
N ASN A 51 1.92 15.21 5.10
CA ASN A 51 2.43 14.08 5.85
C ASN A 51 1.48 12.87 5.89
N LEU A 52 0.29 12.95 5.27
CA LEU A 52 -0.70 11.87 5.32
C LEU A 52 -0.16 10.56 4.76
N LEU A 53 0.50 10.63 3.61
CA LEU A 53 1.09 9.46 2.96
C LEU A 53 2.21 8.84 3.79
N ASP A 54 3.05 9.67 4.44
CA ASP A 54 4.11 9.18 5.33
C ASP A 54 3.54 8.48 6.58
N LYS A 55 2.48 9.02 7.17
CA LYS A 55 1.78 8.38 8.29
C LYS A 55 1.20 7.02 7.88
N ILE A 56 0.58 6.93 6.71
CA ILE A 56 0.04 5.68 6.17
C ILE A 56 1.17 4.66 5.98
N ALA A 57 2.28 5.04 5.37
CA ALA A 57 3.43 4.16 5.18
C ALA A 57 4.02 3.68 6.50
N HIS A 58 4.13 4.57 7.48
CA HIS A 58 4.62 4.24 8.81
C HIS A 58 3.73 3.20 9.49
N LEU A 59 2.41 3.36 9.47
CA LEU A 59 1.46 2.39 10.03
C LEU A 59 1.63 1.01 9.40
N VAL A 60 1.76 0.94 8.08
CA VAL A 60 2.00 -0.32 7.39
C VAL A 60 3.31 -0.94 7.86
N SER A 61 4.40 -0.18 7.91
CA SER A 61 5.71 -0.70 8.32
C SER A 61 5.72 -1.18 9.78
N GLU A 62 5.09 -0.44 10.68
CA GLU A 62 5.03 -0.78 12.10
C GLU A 62 4.25 -2.08 12.35
N GLU A 63 3.12 -2.28 11.68
CA GLU A 63 2.35 -3.52 11.82
C GLU A 63 3.20 -4.74 11.41
N TYR A 64 3.97 -4.64 10.33
CA TYR A 64 4.88 -5.71 9.91
C TYR A 64 6.03 -5.94 10.90
N ARG A 65 6.57 -4.89 11.50
CA ARG A 65 7.66 -5.01 12.50
C ARG A 65 7.16 -5.62 13.81
N THR A 66 5.97 -5.26 14.26
CA THR A 66 5.41 -5.75 15.53
C THR A 66 5.02 -7.22 15.46
N GLN A 67 4.55 -7.69 14.31
CA GLN A 67 4.15 -9.09 14.09
C GLN A 67 5.33 -10.04 13.83
N GLY A 68 6.55 -9.54 13.63
CA GLY A 68 7.72 -10.32 13.20
C GLY A 68 8.26 -11.33 14.23
N LYS A 69 7.65 -11.49 15.42
CA LYS A 69 8.14 -12.36 16.49
C LYS A 69 7.47 -13.73 16.57
N GLY A 70 6.64 -14.12 15.60
CA GLY A 70 5.93 -15.41 15.60
C GLY A 70 5.76 -15.99 14.21
N VAL A 71 5.32 -17.25 14.13
CA VAL A 71 4.90 -17.86 12.86
C VAL A 71 3.58 -17.22 12.45
N VAL A 72 3.63 -16.21 11.62
CA VAL A 72 2.44 -15.47 11.18
C VAL A 72 2.27 -15.66 9.68
N ASN A 73 1.03 -15.88 9.26
CA ASN A 73 0.69 -15.88 7.85
C ASN A 73 0.85 -14.45 7.27
N PRO A 74 1.68 -14.25 6.22
CA PRO A 74 1.91 -12.93 5.63
C PRO A 74 0.64 -12.19 5.22
N ASP A 75 -0.37 -12.90 4.72
CA ASP A 75 -1.66 -12.30 4.33
C ASP A 75 -2.44 -11.75 5.54
N THR A 76 -2.32 -12.42 6.70
CA THR A 76 -2.93 -11.92 7.95
C THR A 76 -2.29 -10.61 8.40
N VAL A 77 -0.96 -10.50 8.29
CA VAL A 77 -0.24 -9.25 8.62
C VAL A 77 -0.64 -8.14 7.66
N PHE A 78 -0.73 -8.45 6.37
CA PHE A 78 -1.17 -7.49 5.38
C PHE A 78 -2.57 -6.94 5.68
N LYS A 79 -3.53 -7.81 5.99
CA LYS A 79 -4.90 -7.42 6.37
C LYS A 79 -4.95 -6.58 7.64
N LYS A 80 -4.11 -6.88 8.63
CA LYS A 80 -4.01 -6.06 9.85
C LYS A 80 -3.44 -4.68 9.54
N ALA A 81 -2.36 -4.60 8.76
CA ALA A 81 -1.77 -3.33 8.35
C ALA A 81 -2.80 -2.43 7.64
N LEU A 82 -3.59 -3.00 6.74
CA LEU A 82 -4.67 -2.27 6.06
C LEU A 82 -5.77 -1.81 7.04
N ARG A 83 -6.08 -2.61 8.06
CA ARG A 83 -7.04 -2.23 9.10
C ARG A 83 -6.54 -1.02 9.90
N GLU A 84 -5.27 -0.99 10.26
CA GLU A 84 -4.68 0.16 10.96
C GLU A 84 -4.70 1.43 10.10
N VAL A 85 -4.42 1.33 8.81
CA VAL A 85 -4.58 2.45 7.87
C VAL A 85 -6.03 2.93 7.84
N ASN A 86 -7.00 2.00 7.78
CA ASN A 86 -8.42 2.35 7.77
C ASN A 86 -8.87 3.03 9.07
N ASN A 87 -8.43 2.52 10.23
CA ASN A 87 -8.70 3.11 11.53
C ASN A 87 -8.15 4.54 11.63
N PHE A 88 -6.93 4.75 11.13
CA PHE A 88 -6.31 6.06 11.08
C PHE A 88 -7.13 7.03 10.21
N LEU A 89 -7.49 6.64 8.99
CA LEU A 89 -8.28 7.48 8.09
C LEU A 89 -9.68 7.79 8.67
N ALA A 90 -10.31 6.82 9.33
CA ALA A 90 -11.57 7.04 10.03
C ALA A 90 -11.43 8.05 11.18
N THR A 91 -10.31 8.04 11.89
CA THR A 91 -9.99 9.01 12.95
C THR A 91 -9.78 10.41 12.38
N GLU A 92 -8.99 10.54 11.30
CA GLU A 92 -8.80 11.83 10.60
C GLU A 92 -10.15 12.43 10.16
N LYS A 93 -11.03 11.58 9.59
CA LYS A 93 -12.40 12.00 9.21
C LYS A 93 -13.22 12.50 10.41
N LYS A 94 -13.19 11.80 11.55
CA LYS A 94 -13.90 12.21 12.77
C LYS A 94 -13.38 13.53 13.33
N GLN A 95 -12.12 13.84 13.14
CA GLN A 95 -11.49 15.10 13.54
C GLN A 95 -11.75 16.26 12.56
N GLY A 96 -12.51 16.02 11.49
CA GLY A 96 -12.83 17.02 10.47
C GLY A 96 -11.80 17.13 9.35
N ASN A 97 -10.73 16.31 9.36
CA ASN A 97 -9.78 16.27 8.26
C ASN A 97 -10.34 15.37 7.15
N THR A 98 -10.99 15.97 6.17
CA THR A 98 -11.73 15.30 5.10
C THR A 98 -11.19 15.58 3.70
N ASP A 99 -10.17 16.42 3.56
CA ASP A 99 -9.65 16.88 2.25
C ASP A 99 -9.09 15.74 1.40
N TRP A 100 -8.71 14.63 2.04
CA TRP A 100 -8.24 13.42 1.37
C TRP A 100 -9.38 12.58 0.73
N LEU A 101 -10.63 12.79 1.15
CA LEU A 101 -11.78 12.06 0.59
C LEU A 101 -11.93 12.35 -0.90
N GLY A 102 -11.96 11.31 -1.71
CA GLY A 102 -12.00 11.43 -3.18
C GLY A 102 -10.68 11.82 -3.85
N ASN A 103 -9.68 12.25 -3.09
CA ASN A 103 -8.39 12.74 -3.57
C ASN A 103 -7.21 11.79 -3.26
N LEU A 104 -7.40 10.87 -2.33
CA LEU A 104 -6.41 9.87 -1.95
C LEU A 104 -6.49 8.66 -2.88
N HIS A 105 -5.35 8.25 -3.40
CA HIS A 105 -5.20 7.04 -4.18
C HIS A 105 -4.01 6.25 -3.62
N LEU A 106 -4.21 4.96 -3.33
CA LEU A 106 -3.21 4.11 -2.71
C LEU A 106 -3.16 2.74 -3.39
N VAL A 107 -1.95 2.20 -3.47
CA VAL A 107 -1.72 0.79 -3.78
C VAL A 107 -0.67 0.26 -2.82
N PHE A 108 -0.94 -0.88 -2.22
CA PHE A 108 0.04 -1.68 -1.50
C PHE A 108 0.09 -3.08 -2.08
N VAL A 109 1.32 -3.58 -2.24
CA VAL A 109 1.57 -4.95 -2.70
C VAL A 109 2.56 -5.60 -1.74
N ALA A 110 2.18 -6.71 -1.15
CA ALA A 110 3.07 -7.55 -0.35
C ALA A 110 3.45 -8.79 -1.15
N PHE A 111 4.73 -9.00 -1.34
CA PHE A 111 5.28 -10.21 -1.98
C PHE A 111 5.89 -11.10 -0.90
N SER A 112 5.40 -12.33 -0.81
CA SER A 112 5.94 -13.33 0.11
C SER A 112 6.58 -14.47 -0.69
N PHE A 113 7.86 -14.68 -0.47
CA PHE A 113 8.64 -15.74 -1.09
C PHE A 113 8.80 -16.91 -0.13
N PHE A 114 8.44 -18.09 -0.57
CA PHE A 114 8.54 -19.37 0.14
C PHE A 114 9.61 -20.24 -0.52
N PRO A 115 10.86 -20.21 -0.03
CA PRO A 115 11.98 -20.89 -0.69
C PRO A 115 11.79 -22.39 -0.83
N ARG A 116 11.26 -23.06 0.20
CA ARG A 116 11.06 -24.53 0.18
C ARG A 116 10.03 -24.97 -0.84
N GLU A 117 8.97 -24.18 -1.02
CA GLU A 117 7.90 -24.46 -1.98
C GLU A 117 8.21 -23.90 -3.38
N ARG A 118 9.31 -23.16 -3.53
CA ARG A 118 9.63 -22.38 -4.75
C ARG A 118 8.45 -21.52 -5.21
N LYS A 119 7.70 -20.98 -4.25
CA LYS A 119 6.45 -20.26 -4.47
C LYS A 119 6.60 -18.78 -4.10
N VAL A 120 5.99 -17.94 -4.92
CA VAL A 120 5.76 -16.52 -4.59
C VAL A 120 4.27 -16.30 -4.52
N THR A 121 3.82 -15.68 -3.43
CA THR A 121 2.45 -15.16 -3.32
C THR A 121 2.50 -13.65 -3.26
N PHE A 122 1.43 -13.00 -3.68
CA PHE A 122 1.28 -11.57 -3.49
C PHE A 122 -0.12 -11.25 -2.98
N SER A 123 -0.18 -10.28 -2.09
CA SER A 123 -1.42 -9.65 -1.62
C SER A 123 -1.44 -8.22 -2.14
N LEU A 124 -2.54 -7.81 -2.74
CA LEU A 124 -2.74 -6.50 -3.35
C LEU A 124 -3.89 -5.78 -2.66
N ALA A 125 -3.66 -4.53 -2.30
CA ALA A 125 -4.68 -3.61 -1.85
C ALA A 125 -4.63 -2.33 -2.68
N LYS A 126 -5.80 -1.84 -3.08
CA LYS A 126 -5.96 -0.63 -3.89
C LYS A 126 -7.10 0.22 -3.37
N TYR A 127 -6.86 1.53 -3.31
CA TYR A 127 -7.88 2.56 -3.09
C TYR A 127 -7.78 3.65 -4.16
N GLY A 128 -8.90 4.10 -4.68
CA GLY A 128 -8.96 5.15 -5.72
C GLY A 128 -8.55 4.66 -7.13
N ASN A 129 -8.06 5.58 -7.97
CA ASN A 129 -7.95 5.39 -9.42
C ASN A 129 -6.58 4.89 -9.93
N ILE A 130 -5.68 4.43 -9.06
CA ILE A 130 -4.41 3.85 -9.50
C ILE A 130 -4.69 2.53 -10.24
N GLN A 131 -4.03 2.34 -11.36
CA GLN A 131 -4.11 1.09 -12.12
C GLN A 131 -2.90 0.22 -11.81
N VAL A 132 -3.12 -1.09 -11.72
CA VAL A 132 -2.06 -2.06 -11.43
C VAL A 132 -2.08 -3.13 -12.51
N PHE A 133 -0.97 -3.25 -13.22
CA PHE A 133 -0.82 -4.21 -14.29
C PHE A 133 0.22 -5.26 -13.94
N LEU A 134 -0.08 -6.49 -14.29
CA LEU A 134 0.86 -7.60 -14.30
C LEU A 134 1.29 -7.85 -15.76
N ALA A 135 2.57 -7.66 -16.04
CA ALA A 135 3.15 -8.07 -17.30
C ALA A 135 3.66 -9.51 -17.17
N ARG A 136 3.19 -10.40 -18.02
CA ARG A 136 3.55 -11.81 -18.04
C ARG A 136 3.74 -12.24 -19.49
N GLU A 137 4.97 -12.72 -19.84
CA GLU A 137 5.29 -13.12 -21.20
C GLU A 137 4.90 -12.02 -22.20
N ASN A 138 3.90 -12.25 -23.04
CA ASN A 138 3.40 -11.28 -24.02
C ASN A 138 2.03 -10.67 -23.62
N GLN A 139 1.64 -10.75 -22.34
CA GLN A 139 0.35 -10.30 -21.88
C GLN A 139 0.49 -9.21 -20.81
N LEU A 140 -0.37 -8.21 -20.88
CA LEU A 140 -0.54 -7.19 -19.86
C LEU A 140 -1.94 -7.31 -19.26
N VAL A 141 -2.01 -7.70 -18.00
CA VAL A 141 -3.27 -7.96 -17.30
C VAL A 141 -3.47 -6.90 -16.22
N ASN A 142 -4.60 -6.18 -16.25
CA ASN A 142 -4.98 -5.31 -15.15
C ASN A 142 -5.49 -6.17 -13.98
N ILE A 143 -4.67 -6.36 -12.95
CA ILE A 143 -4.97 -7.23 -11.81
C ILE A 143 -5.81 -6.54 -10.73
N ALA A 144 -6.00 -5.22 -10.82
CA ALA A 144 -6.81 -4.45 -9.88
C ALA A 144 -8.22 -4.17 -10.39
N LYS A 145 -8.61 -4.69 -11.56
CA LYS A 145 -9.94 -4.49 -12.13
C LYS A 145 -11.00 -5.21 -11.27
N GLY A 146 -11.95 -4.47 -10.72
CA GLY A 146 -13.08 -5.01 -9.95
C GLY A 146 -12.79 -5.39 -8.48
N LYS A 147 -11.56 -5.15 -7.98
CA LYS A 147 -11.20 -5.34 -6.57
C LYS A 147 -10.94 -3.98 -5.93
N THR A 148 -11.97 -3.27 -5.55
CA THR A 148 -11.84 -2.06 -4.74
C THR A 148 -11.94 -2.42 -3.27
N LEU A 149 -11.05 -1.86 -2.47
CA LEU A 149 -11.09 -1.89 -1.00
C LEU A 149 -12.20 -0.97 -0.44
N GLU A 150 -13.09 -0.45 -1.30
CA GLU A 150 -14.15 0.48 -0.89
C GLU A 150 -14.99 -0.03 0.28
N SER A 151 -15.22 -1.34 0.35
CA SER A 151 -15.94 -1.94 1.47
C SER A 151 -15.13 -2.03 2.78
N ALA A 152 -13.80 -1.94 2.73
CA ALA A 152 -12.94 -2.02 3.91
C ALA A 152 -12.48 -0.63 4.41
N LEU A 153 -12.50 0.40 3.55
CA LEU A 153 -12.01 1.73 3.87
C LEU A 153 -13.12 2.76 4.14
N VAL A 154 -14.39 2.43 3.98
CA VAL A 154 -15.53 3.36 4.11
C VAL A 154 -16.62 2.83 5.04
N GLY A 155 -16.36 1.72 5.75
CA GLY A 155 -17.28 1.20 6.75
C GLY A 155 -17.34 2.08 8.00
#